data_24c3c5b933eae94277272fe44cffa660
#
_entry.id   24c3c5b933eae94277272fe44cffa660
#
_cell.length_a   1.000
_cell.length_b   1.000
_cell.length_c   1.000
_cell.angle_alpha   90.00
_cell.angle_beta   90.00
_cell.angle_gamma   90.00
#
_symmetry.space_group_name_H-M   'P 1'
#
loop_
_entity.id
_entity.type
_entity.pdbx_description
1 polymer ?
#
loop_
_entity_poly.entity_id
_entity_poly.type
_entity_poly.pdbx_seq_one_letter_code
_entity_poly.pdbx_strand_id
1 'polypeptide(L)'
;MTEDNKKEKSDLSEIVQKLRVFNRERDWEQFHDAKNLALSISIEASELNECFLWKNADEADRTKVEEELADVFLCAIMLADKYVIDIKDICMKKIERNAQKYPVEKAKGKATKYDEL
;
A
#
# COMPACT_ATOMS: atom_id res chain seq x y z
N MET A 1 -16.08 -0.40 -26.67
CA MET A 1 -14.69 -0.88 -26.53
C MET A 1 -13.92 -0.06 -25.53
N THR A 2 -13.90 1.21 -25.72
CA THR A 2 -13.14 2.12 -24.84
C THR A 2 -13.68 2.17 -23.43
N GLU A 3 -14.99 2.06 -23.23
CA GLU A 3 -15.58 2.08 -21.90
C GLU A 3 -15.26 0.82 -21.09
N ASP A 4 -15.27 -0.33 -21.74
CA ASP A 4 -14.92 -1.60 -21.09
C ASP A 4 -13.45 -1.62 -20.69
N ASN A 5 -12.58 -1.10 -21.56
CA ASN A 5 -11.15 -0.97 -21.26
C ASN A 5 -10.91 -0.01 -20.10
N LYS A 6 -11.71 1.06 -19.97
CA LYS A 6 -11.63 1.99 -18.85
C LYS A 6 -12.04 1.33 -17.54
N LYS A 7 -13.04 0.45 -17.57
CA LYS A 7 -13.49 -0.28 -16.38
C LYS A 7 -12.46 -1.30 -15.90
N GLU A 8 -11.67 -1.85 -16.81
CA GLU A 8 -10.64 -2.83 -16.50
C GLU A 8 -9.38 -2.19 -15.92
N LYS A 9 -9.19 -0.89 -16.16
CA LYS A 9 -8.03 -0.19 -15.62
C LYS A 9 -8.19 0.05 -14.13
N SER A 10 -7.19 -0.37 -13.38
CA SER A 10 -7.09 -0.07 -11.96
C SER A 10 -7.04 1.45 -11.76
N ASP A 11 -7.66 1.94 -10.69
CA ASP A 11 -7.54 3.34 -10.27
C ASP A 11 -6.09 3.73 -10.03
N LEU A 12 -5.22 2.75 -9.82
CA LEU A 12 -3.79 2.97 -9.61
C LEU A 12 -3.00 3.12 -10.90
N SER A 13 -3.59 2.84 -12.07
CA SER A 13 -2.83 2.85 -13.31
C SER A 13 -2.27 4.23 -13.67
N GLU A 14 -2.99 5.29 -13.36
CA GLU A 14 -2.50 6.66 -13.55
C GLU A 14 -1.28 6.94 -12.66
N ILE A 15 -1.35 6.52 -11.41
CA ILE A 15 -0.25 6.67 -10.46
C ILE A 15 0.96 5.88 -10.95
N VAL A 16 0.76 4.65 -11.38
CA VAL A 16 1.84 3.79 -11.89
C VAL A 16 2.53 4.46 -13.07
N GLN A 17 1.77 4.99 -14.03
CA GLN A 17 2.35 5.65 -15.19
C GLN A 17 3.16 6.90 -14.81
N LYS A 18 2.63 7.70 -13.91
CA LYS A 18 3.34 8.89 -13.43
C LYS A 18 4.62 8.53 -12.69
N LEU A 19 4.59 7.48 -11.87
CA LEU A 19 5.78 6.99 -11.17
C LEU A 19 6.84 6.49 -12.13
N ARG A 20 6.46 5.75 -13.16
CA ARG A 20 7.40 5.27 -14.17
C ARG A 20 8.12 6.42 -14.85
N VAL A 21 7.38 7.44 -15.26
CA VAL A 21 7.96 8.63 -15.89
C VAL A 21 8.88 9.36 -14.91
N PHE A 22 8.41 9.58 -13.69
CA PHE A 22 9.17 10.25 -12.64
C PHE A 22 10.52 9.57 -12.40
N ASN A 23 10.52 8.25 -12.24
CA ASN A 23 11.73 7.49 -11.97
C ASN A 23 12.66 7.44 -13.17
N ARG A 24 12.08 7.32 -14.37
CA ARG A 24 12.87 7.28 -15.62
C ARG A 24 13.58 8.60 -15.88
N GLU A 25 12.89 9.71 -15.68
CA GLU A 25 13.48 11.04 -15.88
C GLU A 25 14.68 11.29 -14.97
N ARG A 26 14.72 10.64 -13.80
CA ARG A 26 15.78 10.79 -12.80
C ARG A 26 16.79 9.64 -12.84
N ASP A 27 16.57 8.70 -13.73
CA ASP A 27 17.41 7.49 -13.84
C ASP A 27 17.48 6.72 -12.50
N TRP A 28 16.38 6.68 -11.80
CA TRP A 28 16.28 6.04 -10.48
C TRP A 28 15.90 4.56 -10.56
N GLU A 29 15.45 4.10 -11.72
CA GLU A 29 15.07 2.69 -11.89
C GLU A 29 16.21 1.75 -11.54
N GLN A 30 17.44 2.18 -11.79
CA GLN A 30 18.63 1.39 -11.46
C GLN A 30 18.80 1.10 -9.98
N PHE A 31 18.18 1.90 -9.11
CA PHE A 31 18.25 1.74 -7.65
C PHE A 31 17.04 1.01 -7.08
N HIS A 32 16.02 0.77 -7.88
CA HIS A 32 14.73 0.25 -7.43
C HIS A 32 14.58 -1.24 -7.73
N ASP A 33 15.46 -2.09 -7.16
CA ASP A 33 15.20 -3.52 -7.19
C ASP A 33 14.14 -3.88 -6.14
N ALA A 34 13.61 -5.10 -6.21
CA ALA A 34 12.54 -5.54 -5.34
C ALA A 34 12.93 -5.48 -3.86
N LYS A 35 14.15 -5.86 -3.53
CA LYS A 35 14.65 -5.83 -2.15
C LYS A 35 14.69 -4.40 -1.61
N ASN A 36 15.24 -3.47 -2.40
CA ASN A 36 15.34 -2.07 -1.98
C ASN A 36 13.97 -1.42 -1.82
N LEU A 37 13.02 -1.76 -2.70
CA LEU A 37 11.66 -1.27 -2.58
C LEU A 37 10.96 -1.81 -1.34
N ALA A 38 11.16 -3.09 -1.02
CA ALA A 38 10.61 -3.67 0.21
C ALA A 38 11.18 -2.99 1.45
N LEU A 39 12.50 -2.73 1.47
CA LEU A 39 13.14 -1.98 2.54
C LEU A 39 12.58 -0.56 2.65
N SER A 40 12.36 0.09 1.51
CA SER A 40 11.78 1.44 1.48
C SER A 40 10.39 1.50 2.11
N ILE A 41 9.56 0.48 1.91
CA ILE A 41 8.24 0.40 2.55
C ILE A 41 8.40 0.45 4.07
N SER A 42 9.34 -0.31 4.62
CA SER A 42 9.60 -0.32 6.06
C SER A 42 10.06 1.04 6.57
N ILE A 43 10.95 1.69 5.84
CA ILE A 43 11.47 3.02 6.21
C ILE A 43 10.34 4.05 6.21
N GLU A 44 9.54 4.09 5.14
CA GLU A 44 8.44 5.03 5.03
C GLU A 44 7.36 4.77 6.07
N ALA A 45 7.09 3.50 6.39
CA ALA A 45 6.17 3.15 7.46
C ALA A 45 6.68 3.66 8.82
N SER A 46 7.98 3.63 9.05
CA SER A 46 8.59 4.19 10.26
C SER A 46 8.42 5.71 10.33
N GLU A 47 8.58 6.40 9.20
CA GLU A 47 8.37 7.84 9.13
C GLU A 47 6.91 8.21 9.39
N LEU A 48 5.98 7.37 8.91
CA LEU A 48 4.57 7.54 9.24
C LEU A 48 4.34 7.40 10.76
N ASN A 49 4.98 6.42 11.40
CA ASN A 49 4.91 6.26 12.86
C ASN A 49 5.42 7.49 13.61
N GLU A 50 6.45 8.14 13.10
CA GLU A 50 7.01 9.35 13.73
C GLU A 50 6.00 10.48 13.84
N CYS A 51 5.02 10.54 12.94
CA CYS A 51 3.95 11.54 12.99
C CYS A 51 3.15 11.46 14.29
N PHE A 52 3.14 10.30 14.93
CA PHE A 52 2.38 10.05 16.17
C PHE A 52 3.26 9.93 17.40
N LEU A 53 4.55 10.12 17.26
CA LEU A 53 5.50 9.94 18.35
C LEU A 53 5.22 10.93 19.47
N TRP A 54 4.98 10.43 20.69
CA TRP A 54 4.66 11.21 21.89
C TRP A 54 3.35 11.99 21.78
N LYS A 55 2.46 11.57 20.89
CA LYS A 55 1.18 12.25 20.63
C LYS A 55 0.03 11.26 20.64
N ASN A 56 -1.16 11.76 20.95
CA ASN A 56 -2.38 11.04 20.66
C ASN A 56 -2.71 11.18 19.16
N ALA A 57 -3.55 10.30 18.64
CA ALA A 57 -3.88 10.30 17.22
C ALA A 57 -4.42 11.66 16.72
N ASP A 58 -5.22 12.34 17.54
CA ASP A 58 -5.84 13.63 17.19
C ASP A 58 -4.84 14.81 17.23
N GLU A 59 -3.67 14.61 17.82
CA GLU A 59 -2.63 15.62 17.89
C GLU A 59 -1.65 15.60 16.71
N ALA A 60 -1.70 14.55 15.89
CA ALA A 60 -0.80 14.41 14.74
C ALA A 60 -1.11 15.46 13.68
N ASP A 61 -0.07 15.95 13.02
CA ASP A 61 -0.20 16.88 11.90
C ASP A 61 -0.74 16.12 10.68
N ARG A 62 -1.97 16.40 10.30
CA ARG A 62 -2.66 15.72 9.21
C ARG A 62 -1.89 15.82 7.89
N THR A 63 -1.31 16.97 7.58
CA THR A 63 -0.55 17.16 6.34
C THR A 63 0.66 16.23 6.28
N LYS A 64 1.38 16.09 7.40
CA LYS A 64 2.50 15.16 7.48
C LYS A 64 2.05 13.71 7.37
N VAL A 65 0.95 13.36 8.02
CA VAL A 65 0.38 12.00 7.92
C VAL A 65 0.05 11.68 6.46
N GLU A 66 -0.57 12.62 5.75
CA GLU A 66 -0.90 12.45 4.33
C GLU A 66 0.35 12.24 3.48
N GLU A 67 1.39 13.03 3.70
CA GLU A 67 2.65 12.93 2.97
C GLU A 67 3.34 11.57 3.20
N GLU A 68 3.47 11.17 4.46
CA GLU A 68 4.15 9.92 4.80
C GLU A 68 3.33 8.70 4.39
N LEU A 69 2.01 8.77 4.51
CA LEU A 69 1.13 7.71 4.03
C LEU A 69 1.24 7.56 2.51
N ALA A 70 1.30 8.68 1.78
CA ALA A 70 1.50 8.66 0.33
C ALA A 70 2.80 7.96 -0.03
N ASP A 71 3.90 8.24 0.68
CA ASP A 71 5.18 7.60 0.43
C ASP A 71 5.14 6.09 0.65
N VAL A 72 4.43 5.62 1.68
CA VAL A 72 4.22 4.18 1.90
C VAL A 72 3.52 3.55 0.70
N PHE A 73 2.44 4.17 0.23
CA PHE A 73 1.70 3.68 -0.93
C PHE A 73 2.56 3.69 -2.20
N LEU A 74 3.31 4.76 -2.44
CA LEU A 74 4.15 4.86 -3.63
C LEU A 74 5.21 3.76 -3.67
N CYS A 75 5.86 3.47 -2.56
CA CYS A 75 6.84 2.39 -2.48
C CYS A 75 6.19 1.02 -2.74
N ALA A 76 5.00 0.78 -2.17
CA ALA A 76 4.26 -0.46 -2.37
C ALA A 76 3.83 -0.62 -3.84
N ILE A 77 3.36 0.47 -4.45
CA ILE A 77 2.96 0.47 -5.86
C ILE A 77 4.15 0.17 -6.76
N MET A 78 5.32 0.77 -6.49
CA MET A 78 6.54 0.49 -7.25
C MET A 78 6.96 -0.97 -7.14
N LEU A 79 6.86 -1.55 -5.94
CA LEU A 79 7.19 -2.96 -5.75
C LEU A 79 6.25 -3.87 -6.54
N ALA A 80 4.95 -3.57 -6.49
CA ALA A 80 3.97 -4.31 -7.26
C ALA A 80 4.23 -4.20 -8.77
N ASP A 81 4.59 -3.01 -9.25
CA ASP A 81 4.92 -2.79 -10.65
C ASP A 81 6.14 -3.60 -11.08
N LYS A 82 7.12 -3.75 -10.21
CA LYS A 82 8.33 -4.53 -10.46
C LYS A 82 8.00 -6.00 -10.75
N TYR A 83 7.03 -6.57 -10.02
CA TYR A 83 6.58 -7.94 -10.19
C TYR A 83 5.40 -8.09 -11.17
N VAL A 84 4.94 -6.99 -11.75
CA VAL A 84 3.74 -6.97 -12.61
C VAL A 84 2.53 -7.54 -11.84
N ILE A 85 2.37 -7.13 -10.60
CA ILE A 85 1.28 -7.55 -9.72
C ILE A 85 0.14 -6.53 -9.80
N ASP A 86 -1.08 -7.03 -9.95
CA ASP A 86 -2.30 -6.21 -9.82
C ASP A 86 -2.64 -6.08 -8.34
N ILE A 87 -2.45 -4.87 -7.80
CA ILE A 87 -2.68 -4.60 -6.37
C ILE A 87 -4.12 -4.85 -5.98
N LYS A 88 -5.08 -4.44 -6.79
CA LYS A 88 -6.49 -4.67 -6.50
C LYS A 88 -6.78 -6.16 -6.33
N ASP A 89 -6.27 -6.96 -7.26
CA ASP A 89 -6.48 -8.41 -7.24
C ASP A 89 -5.95 -9.05 -5.96
N ILE A 90 -4.70 -8.75 -5.60
CA ILE A 90 -4.11 -9.35 -4.40
C ILE A 90 -4.77 -8.87 -3.12
N CYS A 91 -5.21 -7.62 -3.08
CA CYS A 91 -5.92 -7.08 -1.92
C CYS A 91 -7.31 -7.72 -1.77
N MET A 92 -8.05 -7.86 -2.87
CA MET A 92 -9.37 -8.50 -2.83
C MET A 92 -9.27 -9.95 -2.39
N LYS A 93 -8.30 -10.68 -2.91
CA LYS A 93 -8.05 -12.06 -2.50
C LYS A 93 -7.66 -12.16 -1.02
N LYS A 94 -6.86 -11.22 -0.55
CA LYS A 94 -6.43 -11.21 0.84
C LYS A 94 -7.57 -10.91 1.80
N ILE A 95 -8.46 -9.99 1.45
CA ILE A 95 -9.65 -9.69 2.24
C ILE A 95 -10.52 -10.95 2.39
N GLU A 96 -10.74 -11.66 1.29
CA GLU A 96 -11.53 -12.88 1.31
C GLU A 96 -10.88 -13.95 2.18
N ARG A 97 -9.57 -14.14 2.05
CA ARG A 97 -8.82 -15.08 2.88
C ARG A 97 -8.91 -14.70 4.38
N ASN A 98 -8.83 -13.42 4.68
CA ASN A 98 -8.96 -12.94 6.06
C ASN A 98 -10.38 -13.18 6.59
N ALA A 99 -11.41 -13.06 5.75
CA ALA A 99 -12.78 -13.37 6.14
C ALA A 99 -12.93 -14.85 6.53
N GLN A 100 -12.19 -15.75 5.89
CA GLN A 100 -12.17 -17.15 6.25
C GLN A 100 -11.46 -17.40 7.58
N LYS A 101 -10.35 -16.67 7.84
CA LYS A 101 -9.59 -16.77 9.10
C LYS A 101 -10.35 -16.14 10.28
N TYR A 102 -11.12 -15.12 10.01
CA TYR A 102 -11.86 -14.35 11.02
C TYR A 102 -13.37 -14.40 10.72
N PRO A 103 -14.01 -15.57 10.90
CA PRO A 103 -15.46 -15.65 10.68
C PRO A 103 -16.19 -14.68 11.59
N VAL A 104 -17.26 -14.06 11.09
CA VAL A 104 -18.02 -13.04 11.82
C VAL A 104 -18.45 -13.56 13.20
N GLU A 105 -18.92 -14.80 13.27
CA GLU A 105 -19.43 -15.42 14.49
C GLU A 105 -18.39 -15.46 15.61
N LYS A 106 -17.11 -15.58 15.22
CA LYS A 106 -16.01 -15.71 16.20
C LYS A 106 -15.26 -14.41 16.41
N ALA A 107 -15.18 -13.58 15.39
CA ALA A 107 -14.31 -12.40 15.39
C ALA A 107 -15.00 -11.09 15.76
N LYS A 108 -16.32 -11.03 15.61
CA LYS A 108 -17.07 -9.78 15.83
C LYS A 108 -16.85 -9.22 17.23
N GLY A 109 -16.39 -7.96 17.29
CA GLY A 109 -16.15 -7.27 18.55
C GLY A 109 -14.92 -7.71 19.31
N LYS A 110 -14.04 -8.50 18.69
CA LYS A 110 -12.81 -9.01 19.30
C LYS A 110 -11.59 -8.66 18.45
N ALA A 111 -10.51 -8.29 19.10
CA ALA A 111 -9.21 -8.06 18.45
C ALA A 111 -8.27 -9.25 18.69
N THR A 112 -8.80 -10.46 18.58
CA THR A 112 -8.08 -11.70 18.87
C THR A 112 -7.51 -12.28 17.58
N LYS A 113 -6.28 -12.75 17.62
CA LYS A 113 -5.63 -13.38 16.46
C LYS A 113 -6.38 -14.65 16.05
N TYR A 114 -6.40 -14.96 14.75
CA TYR A 114 -7.22 -16.05 14.20
C TYR A 114 -6.96 -17.42 14.83
N ASP A 115 -5.73 -17.71 15.23
CA ASP A 115 -5.35 -18.97 15.86
C ASP A 115 -5.77 -19.08 17.33
N GLU A 116 -6.28 -18.00 17.89
CA GLU A 116 -6.74 -17.94 19.27
C GLU A 116 -8.28 -17.75 19.36
N LEU A 117 -8.95 -17.70 18.22
CA LEU A 117 -10.42 -17.55 18.17
C LEU A 117 -11.15 -18.84 18.56
#